data_78db6f9e9a7b50c50f0743761d7dcc50
#
_entry.id   78db6f9e9a7b50c50f0743761d7dcc50
#
_cell.length_a   1.000
_cell.length_b   1.000
_cell.length_c   1.000
_cell.angle_alpha   90.00
_cell.angle_beta   90.00
_cell.angle_gamma   90.00
#
_symmetry.space_group_name_H-M   'P 1'
#
loop_
_entity.id
_entity.type
_entity.pdbx_description
1 polymer ?
#
loop_
_entity_poly.entity_id
_entity_poly.type
_entity_poly.pdbx_seq_one_letter_code
_entity_poly.pdbx_strand_id
1 'polypeptide(L)'
;MDEWNTKHHEKSGLTQKVIMSKTSMRDAEKQTLAFLSAHVKAGTSPMCGNSICQDRRFLARQMPELENFFHYRNLDVSTINILSGIWNPKVAKGVKKSSTHRALDDVKESISELAHYRETFINISED
;
A
#
# COMPACT_ATOMS: atom_id res chain seq x y z
N MET A 1 12.35 6.58 -13.86
CA MET A 1 11.60 7.51 -12.99
C MET A 1 11.46 8.86 -13.68
N ASP A 2 10.37 9.54 -13.52
CA ASP A 2 10.22 10.90 -14.01
C ASP A 2 11.01 11.89 -13.14
N GLU A 3 11.11 13.14 -13.55
CA GLU A 3 11.90 14.15 -12.86
C GLU A 3 11.43 14.40 -11.44
N TRP A 4 10.12 14.42 -11.19
CA TRP A 4 9.56 14.61 -9.87
C TRP A 4 9.94 13.45 -8.92
N ASN A 5 9.76 12.22 -9.38
CA ASN A 5 10.11 11.03 -8.60
C ASN A 5 11.61 10.98 -8.29
N THR A 6 12.46 11.35 -9.26
CA THR A 6 13.91 11.36 -9.06
C THR A 6 14.30 12.33 -7.95
N LYS A 7 13.83 13.58 -8.00
CA LYS A 7 14.12 14.58 -6.96
C LYS A 7 13.60 14.16 -5.60
N HIS A 8 12.40 13.63 -5.56
CA HIS A 8 11.75 13.23 -4.32
C HIS A 8 12.46 12.05 -3.65
N HIS A 9 12.80 11.05 -4.42
CA HIS A 9 13.49 9.85 -3.94
C HIS A 9 14.96 10.11 -3.60
N GLU A 10 15.62 11.04 -4.26
CA GLU A 10 16.98 11.44 -3.90
C GLU A 10 17.08 11.94 -2.46
N LYS A 11 16.10 12.73 -2.01
CA LYS A 11 16.03 13.22 -0.63
C LYS A 11 15.91 12.09 0.40
N SER A 12 15.28 10.96 0.05
CA SER A 12 15.12 9.80 0.91
C SER A 12 16.24 8.77 0.76
N GLY A 13 17.14 8.95 -0.21
CA GLY A 13 18.18 7.98 -0.55
C GLY A 13 17.67 6.80 -1.37
N LEU A 14 16.40 6.81 -1.74
CA LEU A 14 15.77 5.70 -2.46
C LEU A 14 16.31 5.54 -3.88
N THR A 15 16.59 6.64 -4.57
CA THR A 15 17.12 6.62 -5.92
C THR A 15 18.44 5.83 -5.99
N GLN A 16 19.35 6.08 -5.05
CA GLN A 16 20.62 5.33 -5.00
C GLN A 16 20.40 3.85 -4.72
N LYS A 17 19.48 3.50 -3.84
CA LYS A 17 19.14 2.10 -3.57
C LYS A 17 18.62 1.39 -4.80
N VAL A 18 17.80 2.05 -5.59
CA VAL A 18 17.27 1.51 -6.86
C VAL A 18 18.39 1.29 -7.86
N ILE A 19 19.30 2.26 -8.03
CA ILE A 19 20.42 2.17 -8.97
C ILE A 19 21.37 1.04 -8.58
N MET A 20 21.63 0.84 -7.29
CA MET A 20 22.56 -0.17 -6.79
C MET A 20 21.95 -1.56 -6.67
N SER A 21 20.65 -1.69 -6.82
CA SER A 21 19.99 -2.97 -6.70
C SER A 21 20.31 -3.88 -7.89
N LYS A 22 20.68 -5.12 -7.59
CA LYS A 22 20.93 -6.17 -8.58
C LYS A 22 19.68 -7.04 -8.82
N THR A 23 18.60 -6.79 -8.09
CA THR A 23 17.38 -7.56 -8.20
C THR A 23 16.58 -7.07 -9.40
N SER A 24 16.30 -7.97 -10.35
CA SER A 24 15.43 -7.65 -11.49
C SER A 24 13.96 -7.57 -11.03
N MET A 25 13.12 -6.98 -11.88
CA MET A 25 11.68 -6.93 -11.66
C MET A 25 11.10 -8.35 -11.49
N ARG A 26 11.54 -9.28 -12.33
CA ARG A 26 11.08 -10.66 -12.26
C ARG A 26 11.53 -11.36 -10.97
N ASP A 27 12.75 -11.11 -10.53
CA ASP A 27 13.24 -11.68 -9.27
C ASP A 27 12.49 -11.11 -8.08
N ALA A 28 12.21 -9.82 -8.09
CA ALA A 28 11.41 -9.17 -7.05
C ALA A 28 10.01 -9.78 -6.99
N GLU A 29 9.38 -10.02 -8.13
CA GLU A 29 8.07 -10.67 -8.23
C GLU A 29 8.11 -12.08 -7.63
N LYS A 30 9.11 -12.88 -7.99
CA LYS A 30 9.26 -14.25 -7.49
C LYS A 30 9.48 -14.29 -5.99
N GLN A 31 10.35 -13.41 -5.47
CA GLN A 31 10.63 -13.34 -4.04
C GLN A 31 9.39 -12.92 -3.26
N THR A 32 8.64 -11.96 -3.77
CA THR A 32 7.40 -11.49 -3.14
C THR A 32 6.34 -12.58 -3.14
N LEU A 33 6.17 -13.29 -4.27
CA LEU A 33 5.25 -14.42 -4.36
C LEU A 33 5.61 -15.53 -3.37
N ALA A 34 6.89 -15.86 -3.24
CA ALA A 34 7.35 -16.87 -2.31
C ALA A 34 7.03 -16.46 -0.86
N PHE A 35 7.29 -15.21 -0.52
CA PHE A 35 6.99 -14.67 0.80
C PHE A 35 5.48 -14.72 1.09
N LEU A 36 4.66 -14.23 0.18
CA LEU A 36 3.20 -14.19 0.37
C LEU A 36 2.60 -15.59 0.44
N SER A 37 3.06 -16.51 -0.41
CA SER A 37 2.56 -17.88 -0.44
C SER A 37 2.81 -18.65 0.87
N ALA A 38 3.82 -18.24 1.63
CA ALA A 38 4.10 -18.83 2.95
C ALA A 38 3.07 -18.40 4.01
N HIS A 39 2.34 -17.31 3.77
CA HIS A 39 1.42 -16.73 4.75
C HIS A 39 -0.04 -16.72 4.31
N VAL A 40 -0.29 -16.66 3.01
CA VAL A 40 -1.64 -16.44 2.46
C VAL A 40 -1.87 -17.39 1.29
N LYS A 41 -3.08 -17.93 1.20
CA LYS A 41 -3.50 -18.76 0.08
C LYS A 41 -3.80 -17.87 -1.13
N ALA A 42 -3.39 -18.30 -2.33
CA ALA A 42 -3.66 -17.59 -3.58
C ALA A 42 -5.16 -17.35 -3.77
N GLY A 43 -5.52 -16.17 -4.24
CA GLY A 43 -6.88 -15.81 -4.57
C GLY A 43 -7.79 -15.47 -3.40
N THR A 44 -7.27 -15.44 -2.17
CA THR A 44 -8.10 -15.24 -0.98
C THR A 44 -8.06 -13.83 -0.42
N SER A 45 -6.92 -13.14 -0.52
CA SER A 45 -6.77 -11.81 0.06
C SER A 45 -6.99 -10.71 -0.97
N PRO A 46 -7.83 -9.70 -0.66
CA PRO A 46 -7.83 -8.49 -1.47
C PRO A 46 -6.48 -7.78 -1.36
N MET A 47 -6.17 -6.93 -2.32
CA MET A 47 -5.00 -6.07 -2.23
C MET A 47 -5.37 -4.86 -1.38
N CYS A 48 -4.59 -4.60 -0.31
CA CYS A 48 -4.93 -3.61 0.70
C CYS A 48 -3.91 -2.48 0.72
N GLY A 49 -4.37 -1.26 0.89
CA GLY A 49 -3.49 -0.09 1.04
C GLY A 49 -4.17 1.21 0.70
N ASN A 50 -3.44 2.31 0.81
CA ASN A 50 -3.91 3.63 0.39
C ASN A 50 -3.77 3.78 -1.12
N SER A 51 -4.84 4.19 -1.79
CA SER A 51 -4.88 4.36 -3.25
C SER A 51 -4.36 3.11 -3.98
N ILE A 52 -4.73 1.96 -3.47
CA ILE A 52 -4.16 0.66 -3.86
C ILE A 52 -4.38 0.34 -5.35
N CYS A 53 -5.36 0.97 -5.99
CA CYS A 53 -5.60 0.79 -7.42
C CYS A 53 -4.39 1.23 -8.25
N GLN A 54 -3.63 2.22 -7.79
CA GLN A 54 -2.41 2.68 -8.48
C GLN A 54 -1.34 1.59 -8.43
N ASP A 55 -1.12 1.01 -7.25
CA ASP A 55 -0.19 -0.11 -7.08
C ASP A 55 -0.60 -1.30 -7.93
N ARG A 56 -1.89 -1.63 -7.90
CA ARG A 56 -2.41 -2.76 -8.66
C ARG A 56 -2.24 -2.57 -10.16
N ARG A 57 -2.44 -1.36 -10.65
CA ARG A 57 -2.25 -1.03 -12.06
C ARG A 57 -0.80 -1.23 -12.48
N PHE A 58 0.14 -0.78 -11.63
CA PHE A 58 1.56 -1.00 -11.85
C PHE A 58 1.89 -2.49 -11.86
N LEU A 59 1.41 -3.24 -10.88
CA LEU A 59 1.67 -4.68 -10.77
C LEU A 59 1.12 -5.44 -11.97
N ALA A 60 -0.07 -5.07 -12.45
CA ALA A 60 -0.65 -5.74 -13.62
C ALA A 60 0.23 -5.62 -14.86
N ARG A 61 0.96 -4.50 -15.00
CA ARG A 61 1.87 -4.27 -16.12
C ARG A 61 3.24 -4.89 -15.92
N GLN A 62 3.79 -4.78 -14.72
CA GLN A 62 5.19 -5.11 -14.45
C GLN A 62 5.36 -6.46 -13.74
N MET A 63 4.38 -6.88 -12.97
CA MET A 63 4.42 -8.12 -12.18
C MET A 63 3.07 -8.83 -12.24
N PRO A 64 2.66 -9.33 -13.43
CA PRO A 64 1.32 -9.89 -13.61
C PRO A 64 1.04 -11.13 -12.76
N GLU A 65 2.03 -11.96 -12.47
CA GLU A 65 1.83 -13.12 -11.61
C GLU A 65 1.56 -12.72 -10.16
N LEU A 66 2.27 -11.69 -9.68
CA LEU A 66 2.05 -11.15 -8.35
C LEU A 66 0.66 -10.51 -8.25
N GLU A 67 0.28 -9.72 -9.24
CA GLU A 67 -1.04 -9.10 -9.28
C GLU A 67 -2.14 -10.18 -9.25
N ASN A 68 -1.98 -11.24 -10.02
CA ASN A 68 -2.96 -12.31 -10.14
C ASN A 68 -3.05 -13.20 -8.87
N PHE A 69 -2.07 -13.12 -7.99
CA PHE A 69 -2.07 -13.85 -6.73
C PHE A 69 -3.16 -13.35 -5.77
N PHE A 70 -3.50 -12.08 -5.85
CA PHE A 70 -4.52 -11.47 -4.98
C PHE A 70 -5.93 -11.78 -5.47
N HIS A 71 -6.89 -11.72 -4.55
CA HIS A 71 -8.30 -11.68 -4.91
C HIS A 71 -8.54 -10.44 -5.79
N TYR A 72 -9.51 -10.49 -6.69
CA TYR A 72 -9.76 -9.38 -7.62
C TYR A 72 -10.21 -8.08 -6.94
N ARG A 73 -10.71 -8.15 -5.71
CA ARG A 73 -11.16 -6.97 -4.97
C ARG A 73 -10.01 -6.25 -4.30
N ASN A 74 -10.20 -4.95 -4.12
CA ASN A 74 -9.26 -4.10 -3.40
C ASN A 74 -9.87 -3.62 -2.09
N LEU A 75 -9.03 -3.49 -1.05
CA LEU A 75 -9.41 -2.79 0.17
C LEU A 75 -8.62 -1.49 0.20
N ASP A 76 -9.28 -0.39 -0.17
CA ASP A 76 -8.62 0.91 -0.29
C ASP A 76 -8.90 1.77 0.95
N VAL A 77 -7.88 1.95 1.78
CA VAL A 77 -7.95 2.74 3.00
C VAL A 77 -8.26 4.21 2.68
N SER A 78 -7.83 4.70 1.51
CA SER A 78 -8.12 6.08 1.08
C SER A 78 -9.61 6.32 0.88
N THR A 79 -10.38 5.30 0.53
CA THR A 79 -11.84 5.41 0.43
C THR A 79 -12.44 5.81 1.79
N ILE A 80 -11.98 5.17 2.87
CA ILE A 80 -12.45 5.48 4.22
C ILE A 80 -12.00 6.88 4.62
N ASN A 81 -10.79 7.27 4.24
CA ASN A 81 -10.30 8.63 4.47
C ASN A 81 -11.21 9.67 3.84
N ILE A 82 -11.60 9.46 2.59
CA ILE A 82 -12.50 10.36 1.85
C ILE A 82 -13.86 10.44 2.57
N LEU A 83 -14.42 9.30 2.94
CA LEU A 83 -15.70 9.26 3.65
C LEU A 83 -15.61 9.97 5.01
N SER A 84 -14.54 9.76 5.75
CA SER A 84 -14.35 10.43 7.05
C SER A 84 -14.24 11.94 6.86
N GLY A 85 -13.58 12.40 5.81
CA GLY A 85 -13.49 13.83 5.50
C GLY A 85 -14.85 14.45 5.19
N ILE A 86 -15.76 13.69 4.58
CA ILE A 86 -17.11 14.14 4.24
C ILE A 86 -18.03 14.08 5.47
N TRP A 87 -17.98 12.98 6.21
CA TRP A 87 -18.97 12.69 7.27
C TRP A 87 -18.51 13.10 8.68
N ASN A 88 -17.22 13.09 8.94
CA ASN A 88 -16.66 13.46 10.24
C ASN A 88 -15.22 13.96 10.11
N PRO A 89 -15.02 15.22 9.68
CA PRO A 89 -13.69 15.77 9.42
C PRO A 89 -12.70 15.68 10.59
N LYS A 90 -13.19 15.66 11.82
CA LYS A 90 -12.33 15.53 13.01
C LYS A 90 -11.55 14.21 13.00
N VAL A 91 -12.18 13.15 12.51
CA VAL A 91 -11.53 11.83 12.40
C VAL A 91 -10.40 11.88 11.38
N ALA A 92 -10.67 12.49 10.21
CA ALA A 92 -9.66 12.60 9.15
C ALA A 92 -8.43 13.39 9.60
N LYS A 93 -8.63 14.44 10.39
CA LYS A 93 -7.53 15.28 10.94
C LYS A 93 -6.67 14.54 11.96
N GLY A 94 -7.18 13.47 12.57
CA GLY A 94 -6.44 12.67 13.53
C GLY A 94 -5.41 11.73 12.89
N VAL A 95 -5.43 11.58 11.57
CA VAL A 95 -4.48 10.72 10.86
C VAL A 95 -3.16 11.47 10.67
N LYS A 96 -2.07 10.88 11.15
CA LYS A 96 -0.72 11.44 11.01
C LYS A 96 0.11 10.52 10.12
N LYS A 97 0.82 11.11 9.16
CA LYS A 97 1.69 10.37 8.25
C LYS A 97 3.07 11.01 8.21
N SER A 98 4.11 10.17 8.23
CA SER A 98 5.47 10.63 7.96
C SER A 98 5.67 10.70 6.45
N SER A 99 6.65 11.47 6.00
CA SER A 99 6.95 11.62 4.58
C SER A 99 8.25 10.92 4.19
N THR A 100 8.54 9.76 4.80
CA THR A 100 9.77 9.01 4.51
C THR A 100 9.78 8.39 3.12
N HIS A 101 8.60 8.12 2.55
CA HIS A 101 8.41 7.49 1.22
C HIS A 101 9.12 6.14 1.09
N ARG A 102 9.33 5.45 2.20
CA ARG A 102 9.83 4.07 2.20
C ARG A 102 8.65 3.12 2.24
N ALA A 103 8.69 2.10 1.38
CA ALA A 103 7.56 1.19 1.18
C ALA A 103 7.06 0.56 2.48
N LEU A 104 7.97 0.08 3.33
CA LEU A 104 7.58 -0.55 4.60
C LEU A 104 6.91 0.45 5.55
N ASP A 105 7.41 1.67 5.61
CA ASP A 105 6.81 2.72 6.45
C ASP A 105 5.41 3.07 5.93
N ASP A 106 5.24 3.15 4.61
CA ASP A 106 3.94 3.43 4.00
C ASP A 106 2.93 2.32 4.30
N VAL A 107 3.36 1.06 4.27
CA VAL A 107 2.51 -0.08 4.64
C VAL A 107 2.09 0.01 6.10
N LYS A 108 3.03 0.29 7.00
CA LYS A 108 2.73 0.42 8.43
C LYS A 108 1.79 1.58 8.70
N GLU A 109 1.96 2.69 8.01
CA GLU A 109 1.07 3.86 8.14
C GLU A 109 -0.34 3.55 7.64
N SER A 110 -0.47 2.81 6.55
CA SER A 110 -1.78 2.40 6.05
C SER A 110 -2.50 1.50 7.05
N ILE A 111 -1.80 0.59 7.70
CA ILE A 111 -2.36 -0.28 8.74
C ILE A 111 -2.81 0.56 9.94
N SER A 112 -1.97 1.48 10.38
CA SER A 112 -2.28 2.38 11.51
C SER A 112 -3.46 3.29 11.20
N GLU A 113 -3.54 3.79 9.98
CA GLU A 113 -4.65 4.61 9.52
C GLU A 113 -5.96 3.82 9.55
N LEU A 114 -5.96 2.61 9.04
CA LEU A 114 -7.15 1.76 9.05
C LEU A 114 -7.58 1.43 10.49
N ALA A 115 -6.64 1.15 11.38
CA ALA A 115 -6.92 0.93 12.80
C ALA A 115 -7.56 2.16 13.45
N HIS A 116 -7.07 3.35 13.11
CA HIS A 116 -7.65 4.60 13.60
C HIS A 116 -9.11 4.74 13.18
N TYR A 117 -9.44 4.45 11.91
CA TYR A 117 -10.83 4.50 11.45
C TYR A 117 -11.71 3.45 12.11
N ARG A 118 -11.17 2.28 12.36
CA ARG A 118 -11.91 1.21 13.06
C ARG A 118 -12.32 1.64 14.46
N GLU A 119 -11.46 2.38 15.15
CA GLU A 119 -11.71 2.84 16.52
C GLU A 119 -12.57 4.09 16.61
N THR A 120 -12.47 4.99 15.63
CA THR A 120 -13.03 6.34 15.76
C THR A 120 -14.14 6.64 14.76
N PHE A 121 -14.24 5.91 13.67
CA PHE A 121 -15.18 6.23 12.59
C PHE A 121 -16.19 5.12 12.31
N ILE A 122 -15.72 3.87 12.26
CA ILE A 122 -16.56 2.71 11.93
C ILE A 122 -17.18 2.18 13.20
N ASN A 123 -18.52 2.07 13.19
CA ASN A 123 -19.24 1.50 14.33
C ASN A 123 -19.38 -0.01 14.13
N ILE A 124 -18.76 -0.78 15.01
CA ILE A 124 -18.81 -2.23 14.97
C ILE A 124 -19.70 -2.71 16.11
N SER A 125 -20.81 -3.37 15.75
CA SER A 125 -21.68 -3.98 16.73
C SER A 125 -21.07 -5.29 17.23
N GLU A 126 -21.09 -5.51 18.55
CA GLU A 126 -20.56 -6.72 19.20
C GLU A 126 -21.66 -7.76 19.50
N ASP A 127 -22.82 -7.65 18.88
CA ASP A 127 -23.92 -8.59 19.07
C ASP A 127 -23.63 -10.00 18.57
#